data_0bacf1e8bb85b518c38dd7883c6ff756
#
_entry.id   0bacf1e8bb85b518c38dd7883c6ff756
#
_cell.length_a   1.000
_cell.length_b   1.000
_cell.length_c   1.000
_cell.angle_alpha   90.00
_cell.angle_beta   90.00
_cell.angle_gamma   90.00
#
_symmetry.space_group_name_H-M   'P 1'
#
loop_
_entity.id
_entity.type
_entity.pdbx_description
1 polymer ?
#
loop_
_entity_poly.entity_id
_entity_poly.type
_entity_poly.pdbx_seq_one_letter_code
_entity_poly.pdbx_strand_id
1 'polypeptide(L)'
;MRAQWQADMAENRATVGIHLQPGAKRNEVVSLRDGVLWVRVTAPALKGRANSGLLTLVAEMLAMPKNSIAITRGYASRHKVITIQGLSPENLTEKLAHALSRKQPSQR
;
A
#
# COMPACT_ATOMS: atom_id res chain seq x y z
N MET A 1 19.57 22.58 -12.01
CA MET A 1 18.79 21.68 -12.85
C MET A 1 18.86 20.24 -12.37
N ARG A 2 20.06 19.71 -12.26
CA ARG A 2 20.20 18.33 -11.87
C ARG A 2 19.72 18.09 -10.45
N ALA A 3 20.07 18.98 -9.55
CA ALA A 3 19.66 18.83 -8.17
C ALA A 3 18.16 18.86 -8.05
N GLN A 4 17.54 19.72 -8.85
CA GLN A 4 16.11 19.83 -8.84
C GLN A 4 15.45 18.56 -9.36
N TRP A 5 16.05 17.99 -10.37
CA TRP A 5 15.54 16.75 -10.94
C TRP A 5 15.56 15.62 -9.91
N GLN A 6 16.64 15.55 -9.14
CA GLN A 6 16.76 14.52 -8.11
C GLN A 6 15.76 14.74 -7.00
N ALA A 7 15.49 15.99 -6.66
CA ALA A 7 14.49 16.28 -5.64
C ALA A 7 13.11 15.84 -6.10
N ASP A 8 12.81 16.06 -7.38
CA ASP A 8 11.52 15.64 -7.93
C ASP A 8 11.37 14.13 -7.85
N MET A 9 12.42 13.39 -8.14
CA MET A 9 12.34 11.95 -8.06
C MET A 9 12.13 11.48 -6.63
N ALA A 10 12.80 12.11 -5.69
CA ALA A 10 12.63 11.75 -4.29
C ALA A 10 11.22 12.04 -3.81
N GLU A 11 10.64 13.14 -4.29
CA GLU A 11 9.29 13.52 -3.89
C GLU A 11 8.24 12.66 -4.55
N ASN A 12 8.60 11.95 -5.62
CA ASN A 12 7.67 11.06 -6.32
C ASN A 12 7.87 9.63 -5.92
N ARG A 13 8.26 9.42 -4.70
CA ARG A 13 8.40 8.08 -4.16
C ARG A 13 7.99 8.12 -2.70
N ALA A 14 7.14 7.19 -2.31
CA ALA A 14 6.63 7.15 -0.96
C ALA A 14 6.72 5.73 -0.43
N THR A 15 6.85 5.60 0.88
CA THR A 15 6.83 4.30 1.53
C THR A 15 5.75 4.28 2.59
N VAL A 16 5.23 3.08 2.86
CA VAL A 16 4.26 2.91 3.93
C VAL A 16 4.44 1.53 4.52
N GLY A 17 4.33 1.45 5.84
CA GLY A 17 4.35 0.17 6.52
C GLY A 17 3.05 -0.57 6.32
N ILE A 18 3.14 -1.89 6.28
CA ILE A 18 1.98 -2.76 6.08
C ILE A 18 1.96 -3.82 7.16
N HIS A 19 0.80 -4.03 7.74
CA HIS A 19 0.53 -5.22 8.55
C HIS A 19 -0.44 -6.07 7.76
N LEU A 20 0.01 -7.23 7.30
CA LEU A 20 -0.77 -8.06 6.38
C LEU A 20 -1.31 -9.28 7.09
N GLN A 21 -2.62 -9.52 6.94
CA GLN A 21 -3.27 -10.72 7.42
C GLN A 21 -3.71 -11.54 6.22
N PRO A 22 -3.04 -12.67 5.94
CA PRO A 22 -3.47 -13.55 4.84
C PRO A 22 -4.60 -14.47 5.28
N GLY A 23 -5.20 -15.14 4.33
CA GLY A 23 -6.24 -16.13 4.62
C GLY A 23 -7.48 -15.53 5.23
N ALA A 24 -7.77 -14.28 4.96
CA ALA A 24 -8.96 -13.62 5.49
C ALA A 24 -10.18 -13.96 4.65
N LYS A 25 -11.34 -13.58 5.13
CA LYS A 25 -12.57 -13.86 4.42
C LYS A 25 -12.76 -12.96 3.22
N ARG A 26 -12.13 -11.80 3.20
CA ARG A 26 -12.21 -10.91 2.06
C ARG A 26 -11.00 -9.98 2.02
N ASN A 27 -10.79 -9.40 0.87
CA ASN A 27 -9.73 -8.43 0.68
C ASN A 27 -10.20 -7.07 1.20
N GLU A 28 -9.41 -6.48 2.08
CA GLU A 28 -9.89 -5.29 2.76
C GLU A 28 -8.73 -4.49 3.29
N VAL A 29 -8.74 -3.17 3.05
CA VAL A 29 -7.84 -2.26 3.76
C VAL A 29 -8.60 -1.81 5.00
N VAL A 30 -8.11 -2.18 6.17
CA VAL A 30 -8.85 -2.01 7.41
C VAL A 30 -8.69 -0.61 7.98
N SER A 31 -7.45 -0.18 8.14
CA SER A 31 -7.19 1.11 8.79
C SER A 31 -5.74 1.50 8.57
N LEU A 32 -5.46 2.75 8.88
CA LEU A 32 -4.10 3.30 8.91
C LEU A 32 -3.84 3.74 10.34
N ARG A 33 -2.83 3.16 10.98
CA ARG A 33 -2.49 3.47 12.36
C ARG A 33 -0.99 3.68 12.46
N ASP A 34 -0.61 4.86 12.93
CA ASP A 34 0.80 5.17 13.19
C ASP A 34 1.69 4.87 11.98
N GLY A 35 1.19 5.24 10.80
CA GLY A 35 1.95 5.04 9.57
C GLY A 35 1.94 3.63 9.05
N VAL A 36 1.17 2.73 9.65
CA VAL A 36 1.07 1.34 9.21
C VAL A 36 -0.34 1.07 8.71
N LEU A 37 -0.41 0.56 7.50
CA LEU A 37 -1.68 0.22 6.86
C LEU A 37 -2.01 -1.23 7.19
N TRP A 38 -3.17 -1.44 7.79
CA TRP A 38 -3.62 -2.78 8.17
C TRP A 38 -4.47 -3.33 7.04
N VAL A 39 -4.05 -4.47 6.50
CA VAL A 39 -4.63 -5.02 5.27
C VAL A 39 -4.94 -6.50 5.47
N ARG A 40 -6.08 -6.93 4.97
CA ARG A 40 -6.46 -8.34 4.92
C ARG A 40 -6.57 -8.78 3.48
N VAL A 41 -6.08 -9.98 3.20
CA VAL A 41 -6.24 -10.57 1.86
C VAL A 41 -6.72 -12.00 2.00
N THR A 42 -7.50 -12.44 1.03
CA THR A 42 -8.01 -13.81 1.03
C THR A 42 -6.94 -14.82 0.64
N ALA A 43 -5.95 -14.40 -0.12
CA ALA A 43 -4.90 -15.28 -0.58
C ALA A 43 -4.08 -15.81 0.60
N PRO A 44 -3.64 -17.06 0.53
CA PRO A 44 -2.83 -17.62 1.62
C PRO A 44 -1.41 -17.10 1.59
N ALA A 45 -0.73 -17.18 2.74
CA ALA A 45 0.69 -16.82 2.83
C ALA A 45 1.52 -17.97 2.28
N LEU A 46 1.44 -18.18 0.98
CA LEU A 46 2.06 -19.32 0.33
C LEU A 46 2.55 -18.88 -1.02
N LYS A 47 3.85 -19.08 -1.27
CA LYS A 47 4.48 -18.82 -2.56
C LYS A 47 4.19 -17.40 -3.06
N GLY A 48 4.18 -16.45 -2.15
CA GLY A 48 3.99 -15.04 -2.52
C GLY A 48 2.57 -14.67 -2.91
N ARG A 49 1.59 -15.54 -2.71
CA ARG A 49 0.23 -15.25 -3.14
C ARG A 49 -0.38 -14.11 -2.34
N ALA A 50 -0.16 -14.10 -1.03
CA ALA A 50 -0.68 -13.01 -0.20
C ALA A 50 0.00 -11.69 -0.57
N ASN A 51 1.29 -11.73 -0.87
CA ASN A 51 2.00 -10.53 -1.29
C ASN A 51 1.45 -9.98 -2.60
N SER A 52 1.17 -10.86 -3.55
CA SER A 52 0.58 -10.42 -4.81
C SER A 52 -0.81 -9.83 -4.58
N GLY A 53 -1.60 -10.44 -3.70
CA GLY A 53 -2.91 -9.91 -3.36
C GLY A 53 -2.81 -8.54 -2.70
N LEU A 54 -1.82 -8.36 -1.84
CA LEU A 54 -1.59 -7.07 -1.20
C LEU A 54 -1.31 -6.00 -2.25
N LEU A 55 -0.40 -6.27 -3.18
CA LEU A 55 -0.03 -5.28 -4.19
C LEU A 55 -1.21 -4.94 -5.09
N THR A 56 -2.00 -5.94 -5.45
CA THR A 56 -3.19 -5.69 -6.26
C THR A 56 -4.17 -4.78 -5.52
N LEU A 57 -4.42 -5.08 -4.26
CA LEU A 57 -5.39 -4.31 -3.48
C LEU A 57 -4.94 -2.87 -3.29
N VAL A 58 -3.65 -2.68 -2.98
CA VAL A 58 -3.13 -1.33 -2.78
C VAL A 58 -3.15 -0.56 -4.10
N ALA A 59 -2.78 -1.22 -5.20
CA ALA A 59 -2.79 -0.55 -6.51
C ALA A 59 -4.20 -0.09 -6.86
N GLU A 60 -5.19 -0.92 -6.60
CA GLU A 60 -6.58 -0.55 -6.86
C GLU A 60 -7.01 0.62 -5.98
N MET A 61 -6.64 0.56 -4.71
CA MET A 61 -7.02 1.62 -3.79
C MET A 61 -6.42 2.95 -4.18
N LEU A 62 -5.18 2.94 -4.65
CA LEU A 62 -4.49 4.16 -5.03
C LEU A 62 -4.73 4.54 -6.48
N ALA A 63 -5.41 3.70 -7.25
CA ALA A 63 -5.64 3.92 -8.68
C ALA A 63 -4.31 4.07 -9.41
N MET A 64 -3.37 3.18 -9.14
CA MET A 64 -2.03 3.21 -9.73
C MET A 64 -1.69 1.85 -10.30
N PRO A 65 -0.77 1.81 -11.26
CA PRO A 65 -0.36 0.53 -11.83
C PRO A 65 0.31 -0.35 -10.77
N LYS A 66 0.03 -1.64 -10.82
CA LYS A 66 0.61 -2.56 -9.86
C LYS A 66 2.13 -2.55 -9.90
N ASN A 67 2.71 -2.36 -11.09
CA ASN A 67 4.16 -2.39 -11.22
C ASN A 67 4.84 -1.13 -10.68
N SER A 68 4.07 -0.13 -10.23
CA SER A 68 4.67 1.02 -9.56
C SER A 68 4.82 0.80 -8.06
N ILE A 69 4.40 -0.34 -7.56
CA ILE A 69 4.40 -0.65 -6.14
C ILE A 69 5.21 -1.92 -5.91
N ALA A 70 6.09 -1.87 -4.93
CA ALA A 70 6.94 -3.03 -4.63
C ALA A 70 7.08 -3.20 -3.13
N ILE A 71 7.21 -4.45 -2.70
CA ILE A 71 7.55 -4.75 -1.32
C ILE A 71 9.06 -4.61 -1.20
N THR A 72 9.52 -3.65 -0.43
CA THR A 72 10.94 -3.37 -0.30
C THR A 72 11.51 -3.89 1.01
N ARG A 73 10.67 -4.37 1.90
CA ARG A 73 11.14 -4.91 3.17
C ARG A 73 10.11 -5.87 3.73
N GLY A 74 10.57 -6.94 4.39
CA GLY A 74 9.68 -7.87 5.05
C GLY A 74 8.89 -8.77 4.13
N TYR A 75 9.48 -9.19 3.02
CA TYR A 75 8.77 -9.98 2.03
C TYR A 75 8.11 -11.22 2.64
N ALA A 76 8.78 -11.89 3.57
CA ALA A 76 8.27 -13.12 4.19
C ALA A 76 7.66 -12.87 5.56
N SER A 77 7.42 -11.63 5.92
CA SER A 77 6.90 -11.27 7.23
C SER A 77 5.50 -10.70 7.10
N ARG A 78 4.75 -10.71 8.20
CA ARG A 78 3.46 -10.00 8.23
C ARG A 78 3.64 -8.50 8.26
N HIS A 79 4.80 -8.03 8.72
CA HIS A 79 5.13 -6.62 8.75
C HIS A 79 6.01 -6.31 7.57
N LYS A 80 5.51 -5.49 6.66
CA LYS A 80 6.18 -5.20 5.41
C LYS A 80 6.30 -3.71 5.22
N VAL A 81 7.16 -3.33 4.29
CA VAL A 81 7.23 -1.96 3.80
C VAL A 81 7.08 -2.02 2.30
N ILE A 82 6.17 -1.23 1.78
CA ILE A 82 6.04 -1.08 0.33
C ILE A 82 6.51 0.29 -0.08
N THR A 83 7.06 0.36 -1.29
CA THR A 83 7.50 1.61 -1.89
C THR A 83 6.68 1.84 -3.14
N ILE A 84 6.18 3.06 -3.29
CA ILE A 84 5.29 3.44 -4.38
C ILE A 84 6.00 4.51 -5.20
N GLN A 85 6.20 4.22 -6.48
CA GLN A 85 6.80 5.18 -7.40
C GLN A 85 5.70 6.03 -8.01
N GLY A 86 6.00 7.31 -8.21
CA GLY A 86 5.07 8.22 -8.86
C GLY A 86 4.13 8.90 -7.90
N LEU A 87 4.43 8.91 -6.61
CA LEU A 87 3.54 9.46 -5.61
C LEU A 87 4.39 10.03 -4.48
N SER A 88 4.17 11.28 -4.12
CA SER A 88 4.88 11.88 -3.01
C SER A 88 4.31 11.39 -1.68
N PRO A 89 5.08 11.47 -0.59
CA PRO A 89 4.55 11.09 0.71
C PRO A 89 3.27 11.83 1.10
N GLU A 90 3.19 13.11 0.77
CA GLU A 90 2.00 13.90 1.08
C GLU A 90 0.80 13.41 0.28
N ASN A 91 1.00 13.15 -1.00
CA ASN A 91 -0.09 12.65 -1.83
C ASN A 91 -0.51 11.27 -1.43
N LEU A 92 0.43 10.42 -0.99
CA LEU A 92 0.07 9.10 -0.49
C LEU A 92 -0.83 9.23 0.72
N THR A 93 -0.46 10.09 1.66
CA THR A 93 -1.26 10.28 2.86
C THR A 93 -2.67 10.73 2.51
N GLU A 94 -2.80 11.66 1.57
CA GLU A 94 -4.10 12.14 1.15
C GLU A 94 -4.92 11.06 0.49
N LYS A 95 -4.29 10.27 -0.39
CA LYS A 95 -5.03 9.20 -1.07
C LYS A 95 -5.49 8.13 -0.09
N LEU A 96 -4.65 7.79 0.88
CA LEU A 96 -5.03 6.80 1.87
C LEU A 96 -6.17 7.31 2.74
N ALA A 97 -6.09 8.55 3.18
CA ALA A 97 -7.15 9.12 3.99
C ALA A 97 -8.47 9.15 3.22
N HIS A 98 -8.41 9.54 1.97
CA HIS A 98 -9.60 9.60 1.12
C HIS A 98 -10.21 8.22 0.91
N ALA A 99 -9.36 7.24 0.60
CA ALA A 99 -9.84 5.89 0.35
C ALA A 99 -10.48 5.29 1.60
N LEU A 100 -9.86 5.49 2.75
CA LEU A 100 -10.41 4.96 3.99
C LEU A 100 -11.69 5.67 4.40
N SER A 101 -11.76 6.95 4.12
CA SER A 101 -12.96 7.72 4.40
C SER A 101 -14.15 7.25 3.56
N ARG A 102 -13.90 7.02 2.27
CA ARG A 102 -14.96 6.54 1.38
C ARG A 102 -15.43 5.14 1.75
N LYS A 103 -14.52 4.33 2.25
CA LYS A 103 -14.84 2.96 2.63
C LYS A 103 -15.87 2.93 3.75
N GLN A 104 -15.77 3.86 4.67
CA GLN A 104 -16.62 3.86 5.85
C GLN A 104 -18.10 3.88 5.54
N PRO A 105 -18.59 4.81 4.72
CA PRO A 105 -20.03 4.87 4.43
C PRO A 105 -20.52 3.63 3.71
N SER A 106 -19.70 3.02 2.90
CA SER A 106 -20.13 1.88 2.10
C SER A 106 -20.31 0.62 2.93
N GLN A 107 -19.94 0.66 4.17
CA GLN A 107 -20.09 -0.50 5.03
C GLN A 107 -21.47 -0.64 5.63
N ARG A 108 -22.33 0.29 5.35
CA ARG A 108 -23.69 0.21 5.85
C ARG A 108 -24.69 -0.27 4.86
#